data_5805ebeec57cc0ceb9da4736a306927d
#
_entry.id   5805ebeec57cc0ceb9da4736a306927d
#
_cell.length_a   1.000
_cell.length_b   1.000
_cell.length_c   1.000
_cell.angle_alpha   90.00
_cell.angle_beta   90.00
_cell.angle_gamma   90.00
#
_symmetry.space_group_name_H-M   'P 1'
#
loop_
_entity.id
_entity.type
_entity.pdbx_description
1 polymer ?
#
loop_
_entity_poly.entity_id
_entity_poly.type
_entity_poly.pdbx_seq_one_letter_code
_entity_poly.pdbx_strand_id
1 'polypeptide(L)'
;MSRNDTIYTLQQDIEIPKIVTDKANKILEQIRKDADMKNDKMVTYQKPERKCRKRYMVIALAATLAVGTATAYAAYTGWSKGLKEELRISEDQQNHMEENGMAAFSDATVTDAGVTVTAQQSITDNYYTYLSFKIDGYSMEQGVQPDFETISVTVDGQDDFSWGGSFYNGMISDENGMAVPADGSELETEADGSIIENYVMDDGSLEYHMVLVKSDEKGFFMGKNLHVEFKNLGTVAKADYTPDIDGTWALDMTLGGADVSRFTETKQKLGDSGATVTGVELSPVSIRVSYDFPRIEKNEEYEDENGETQIATYYEDAPMASGVKYKDGTTIMNLYGGPGTAGYISEDSDEYFSGFAFDRVIDPDQVASVLFCKTTNDNGDVTEEPEYYEVAVK
;
A
#
# COMPACT_ATOMS: atom_id res chain seq x y z
N MET A 1 4.54 -44.54 -18.79
CA MET A 1 3.36 -44.08 -18.06
C MET A 1 2.40 -43.46 -19.04
N SER A 2 1.21 -44.00 -19.13
CA SER A 2 0.24 -43.76 -20.21
C SER A 2 -0.58 -42.50 -19.89
N ARG A 3 -0.93 -41.74 -20.94
CA ARG A 3 -1.74 -40.49 -20.90
C ARG A 3 -3.14 -40.68 -20.26
N ASN A 4 -3.53 -41.91 -19.98
CA ASN A 4 -4.82 -42.25 -19.36
C ASN A 4 -4.82 -42.21 -17.84
N ASP A 5 -3.66 -42.22 -17.15
CA ASP A 5 -3.60 -42.26 -15.69
C ASP A 5 -3.80 -40.85 -15.08
N THR A 6 -3.58 -39.80 -15.86
CA THR A 6 -3.73 -38.40 -15.39
C THR A 6 -5.20 -37.95 -15.40
N ILE A 7 -6.05 -38.56 -16.21
CA ILE A 7 -7.47 -38.18 -16.31
C ILE A 7 -8.30 -38.74 -15.13
N TYR A 8 -7.90 -39.92 -14.60
CA TYR A 8 -8.61 -40.54 -13.46
C TYR A 8 -8.43 -39.84 -12.15
N THR A 9 -7.36 -39.04 -11.98
CA THR A 9 -7.09 -38.28 -10.73
C THR A 9 -7.93 -36.99 -10.63
N LEU A 10 -8.47 -36.51 -11.75
CA LEU A 10 -9.32 -35.30 -11.79
C LEU A 10 -10.83 -35.60 -11.64
N GLN A 11 -11.23 -36.83 -11.45
CA GLN A 11 -12.62 -37.28 -11.27
C GLN A 11 -12.92 -37.81 -9.85
N GLN A 12 -12.06 -37.53 -8.88
CA GLN A 12 -12.45 -37.80 -7.48
C GLN A 12 -13.42 -36.71 -7.04
N ASP A 13 -14.66 -37.13 -6.74
CA ASP A 13 -15.67 -36.27 -6.09
C ASP A 13 -15.08 -35.72 -4.78
N ILE A 14 -14.79 -34.42 -4.76
CA ILE A 14 -14.41 -33.73 -3.54
C ILE A 14 -15.71 -33.59 -2.73
N GLU A 15 -15.82 -34.30 -1.60
CA GLU A 15 -16.91 -34.10 -0.66
C GLU A 15 -16.85 -32.67 -0.10
N ILE A 16 -17.71 -31.80 -0.63
CA ILE A 16 -17.88 -30.45 -0.11
C ILE A 16 -18.51 -30.53 1.30
N PRO A 17 -17.87 -29.98 2.32
CA PRO A 17 -18.41 -29.99 3.69
C PRO A 17 -19.85 -29.45 3.73
N LYS A 18 -20.73 -30.15 4.42
CA LYS A 18 -22.16 -29.81 4.50
C LYS A 18 -22.44 -28.37 4.90
N ILE A 19 -21.56 -27.78 5.73
CA ILE A 19 -21.65 -26.38 6.17
C ILE A 19 -21.48 -25.37 4.99
N VAL A 20 -20.72 -25.73 3.94
CA VAL A 20 -20.52 -24.92 2.74
C VAL A 20 -21.76 -24.96 1.87
N THR A 21 -22.33 -26.16 1.68
CA THR A 21 -23.56 -26.36 0.91
C THR A 21 -24.77 -25.68 1.57
N ASP A 22 -24.87 -25.75 2.90
CA ASP A 22 -25.95 -25.12 3.67
C ASP A 22 -25.85 -23.57 3.63
N LYS A 23 -24.64 -23.02 3.68
CA LYS A 23 -24.43 -21.56 3.52
C LYS A 23 -24.71 -21.09 2.12
N ALA A 24 -24.26 -21.78 1.08
CA ALA A 24 -24.55 -21.47 -0.31
C ALA A 24 -26.05 -21.47 -0.61
N ASN A 25 -26.78 -22.47 -0.12
CA ASN A 25 -28.24 -22.55 -0.28
C ASN A 25 -28.96 -21.39 0.43
N LYS A 26 -28.47 -20.97 1.61
CA LYS A 26 -29.05 -19.85 2.36
C LYS A 26 -28.87 -18.52 1.66
N ILE A 27 -27.73 -18.31 0.99
CA ILE A 27 -27.45 -17.11 0.19
C ILE A 27 -28.30 -17.11 -1.08
N LEU A 28 -28.45 -18.25 -1.76
CA LEU A 28 -29.31 -18.38 -2.94
C LEU A 28 -30.79 -18.10 -2.63
N GLU A 29 -31.27 -18.51 -1.44
CA GLU A 29 -32.63 -18.17 -1.00
C GLU A 29 -32.80 -16.69 -0.70
N GLN A 30 -31.75 -16.03 -0.18
CA GLN A 30 -31.79 -14.59 0.11
C GLN A 30 -31.79 -13.78 -1.18
N ILE A 31 -30.98 -14.14 -2.17
CA ILE A 31 -30.95 -13.53 -3.50
C ILE A 31 -32.30 -13.68 -4.21
N ARG A 32 -32.96 -14.83 -4.09
CA ARG A 32 -34.32 -15.04 -4.66
C ARG A 32 -35.36 -14.16 -3.99
N LYS A 33 -35.32 -14.00 -2.66
CA LYS A 33 -36.23 -13.10 -1.92
C LYS A 33 -36.04 -11.64 -2.29
N ASP A 34 -34.79 -11.20 -2.51
CA ASP A 34 -34.46 -9.83 -2.89
C ASP A 34 -34.86 -9.54 -4.36
N ALA A 35 -34.77 -10.54 -5.24
CA ALA A 35 -35.23 -10.45 -6.62
C ALA A 35 -36.75 -10.35 -6.71
N ASP A 36 -37.48 -11.10 -5.89
CA ASP A 36 -38.96 -11.04 -5.84
C ASP A 36 -39.47 -9.70 -5.27
N MET A 37 -38.74 -9.09 -4.30
CA MET A 37 -39.07 -7.76 -3.77
C MET A 37 -38.83 -6.61 -4.77
N LYS A 38 -37.93 -6.77 -5.74
CA LYS A 38 -37.71 -5.76 -6.81
C LYS A 38 -38.76 -5.75 -7.91
N ASN A 39 -39.51 -6.85 -8.09
CA ASN A 39 -40.54 -6.95 -9.12
C ASN A 39 -41.87 -6.24 -8.78
N ASP A 40 -42.06 -5.85 -7.51
CA ASP A 40 -43.35 -5.25 -7.07
C ASP A 40 -43.36 -3.70 -7.11
N LYS A 41 -42.33 -3.06 -7.67
CA LYS A 41 -42.25 -1.58 -7.84
C LYS A 41 -41.98 -1.16 -9.28
N MET A 42 -42.87 -1.51 -10.21
CA MET A 42 -42.88 -0.87 -11.51
C MET A 42 -43.73 0.41 -11.45
N VAL A 43 -43.06 1.55 -11.31
CA VAL A 43 -43.67 2.86 -11.54
C VAL A 43 -43.44 3.24 -13.00
N THR A 44 -44.55 3.36 -13.74
CA THR A 44 -44.59 3.77 -15.15
C THR A 44 -44.23 5.25 -15.27
N TYR A 45 -43.10 5.57 -15.91
CA TYR A 45 -42.76 6.94 -16.30
C TYR A 45 -42.96 7.14 -17.81
N GLN A 46 -43.79 8.14 -18.16
CA GLN A 46 -44.03 8.60 -19.53
C GLN A 46 -42.83 9.41 -20.04
N LYS A 47 -42.41 9.10 -21.29
CA LYS A 47 -41.33 9.72 -22.03
C LYS A 47 -41.69 11.09 -22.57
N PRO A 48 -40.83 12.11 -22.50
CA PRO A 48 -40.85 13.21 -23.47
C PRO A 48 -39.80 12.93 -24.58
N GLU A 49 -40.29 13.05 -25.82
CA GLU A 49 -39.44 12.96 -27.02
C GLU A 49 -38.47 14.14 -27.12
N ARG A 50 -37.16 13.88 -27.29
CA ARG A 50 -36.21 14.84 -27.90
C ARG A 50 -35.15 14.13 -28.73
N LYS A 51 -34.86 14.79 -29.86
CA LYS A 51 -34.11 14.37 -31.05
C LYS A 51 -32.66 13.91 -30.78
N CYS A 52 -32.27 12.88 -31.53
CA CYS A 52 -30.96 12.29 -31.66
C CYS A 52 -29.81 13.27 -31.85
N ARG A 53 -28.77 13.11 -31.01
CA ARG A 53 -27.35 13.20 -31.41
C ARG A 53 -26.68 11.93 -30.97
N LYS A 54 -26.06 11.24 -31.90
CA LYS A 54 -25.29 10.02 -31.70
C LYS A 54 -24.18 10.31 -30.67
N ARG A 55 -24.32 9.78 -29.47
CA ARG A 55 -23.23 9.63 -28.49
C ARG A 55 -23.01 8.15 -28.31
N TYR A 56 -21.79 7.73 -28.45
CA TYR A 56 -21.33 6.38 -28.21
C TYR A 56 -21.66 6.03 -26.76
N MET A 57 -22.48 5.00 -26.58
CA MET A 57 -22.84 4.50 -25.28
C MET A 57 -21.73 3.53 -24.86
N VAL A 58 -20.84 3.98 -23.97
CA VAL A 58 -19.96 3.09 -23.23
C VAL A 58 -20.85 2.27 -22.32
N ILE A 59 -20.95 0.98 -22.59
CA ILE A 59 -21.61 0.04 -21.69
C ILE A 59 -20.60 -0.23 -20.59
N ALA A 60 -20.69 0.52 -19.50
CA ALA A 60 -20.07 0.12 -18.24
C ALA A 60 -20.82 -1.13 -17.75
N LEU A 61 -20.22 -2.29 -17.91
CA LEU A 61 -20.67 -3.50 -17.23
C LEU A 61 -20.28 -3.32 -15.76
N ALA A 62 -21.20 -2.80 -14.96
CA ALA A 62 -21.05 -2.83 -13.51
C ALA A 62 -21.11 -4.32 -13.09
N ALA A 63 -19.96 -4.91 -12.85
CA ALA A 63 -19.88 -6.17 -12.15
C ALA A 63 -20.30 -5.91 -10.71
N THR A 64 -21.55 -6.25 -10.39
CA THR A 64 -22.05 -6.27 -9.01
C THR A 64 -21.27 -7.35 -8.26
N LEU A 65 -20.31 -6.92 -7.45
CA LEU A 65 -19.60 -7.76 -6.51
C LEU A 65 -20.57 -8.35 -5.49
N ALA A 66 -20.79 -9.66 -5.62
CA ALA A 66 -21.33 -10.44 -4.53
C ALA A 66 -20.26 -10.47 -3.42
N VAL A 67 -20.57 -9.88 -2.28
CA VAL A 67 -19.78 -10.04 -1.04
C VAL A 67 -19.86 -11.52 -0.65
N GLY A 68 -18.92 -12.30 -1.13
CA GLY A 68 -18.70 -13.69 -0.75
C GLY A 68 -17.50 -13.74 0.18
N THR A 69 -17.74 -14.21 1.39
CA THR A 69 -16.73 -14.49 2.41
C THR A 69 -15.54 -15.23 1.81
N ALA A 70 -14.37 -14.64 1.97
CA ALA A 70 -13.08 -15.10 1.48
C ALA A 70 -12.64 -16.42 2.15
N THR A 71 -13.14 -17.55 1.67
CA THR A 71 -12.60 -18.85 2.05
C THR A 71 -12.60 -19.88 0.91
N ALA A 72 -12.70 -19.48 -0.35
CA ALA A 72 -12.74 -20.42 -1.46
C ALA A 72 -11.93 -20.00 -2.71
N TYR A 73 -10.96 -19.12 -2.60
CA TYR A 73 -10.16 -18.69 -3.75
C TYR A 73 -8.66 -18.98 -3.65
N ALA A 74 -8.29 -20.07 -3.03
CA ALA A 74 -6.92 -20.60 -3.12
C ALA A 74 -6.54 -21.14 -4.52
N ALA A 75 -7.32 -20.85 -5.56
CA ALA A 75 -7.08 -21.39 -6.89
C ALA A 75 -6.68 -20.36 -7.93
N TYR A 76 -6.72 -19.07 -7.61
CA TYR A 76 -6.32 -18.06 -8.58
C TYR A 76 -5.75 -16.86 -7.85
N THR A 77 -4.55 -16.64 -8.07
CA THR A 77 -3.72 -15.47 -7.96
C THR A 77 -2.56 -15.73 -7.03
N GLY A 78 -1.43 -15.91 -7.63
CA GLY A 78 -0.18 -15.72 -6.91
C GLY A 78 -0.15 -14.29 -6.41
N TRP A 79 0.54 -14.06 -5.33
CA TRP A 79 0.90 -12.74 -4.85
C TRP A 79 1.48 -11.90 -5.99
N SER A 80 1.21 -10.59 -6.00
CA SER A 80 1.91 -9.65 -6.86
C SER A 80 3.42 -9.87 -6.71
N LYS A 81 4.09 -10.11 -7.83
CA LYS A 81 5.53 -10.41 -7.82
C LYS A 81 6.31 -9.20 -7.33
N GLY A 82 6.02 -8.01 -7.88
CA GLY A 82 6.71 -6.79 -7.50
C GLY A 82 6.48 -6.42 -6.04
N LEU A 83 5.23 -6.45 -5.53
CA LEU A 83 4.94 -6.14 -4.13
C LEU A 83 5.61 -7.14 -3.16
N LYS A 84 5.66 -8.42 -3.54
CA LYS A 84 6.36 -9.45 -2.78
C LYS A 84 7.87 -9.21 -2.74
N GLU A 85 8.47 -8.81 -3.84
CA GLU A 85 9.88 -8.47 -3.94
C GLU A 85 10.18 -7.19 -3.16
N GLU A 86 9.41 -6.13 -3.35
CA GLU A 86 9.56 -4.85 -2.66
C GLU A 86 9.50 -5.01 -1.14
N LEU A 87 8.50 -5.72 -0.64
CA LEU A 87 8.33 -5.98 0.79
C LEU A 87 9.09 -7.22 1.31
N ARG A 88 9.84 -7.93 0.45
CA ARG A 88 10.64 -9.12 0.80
C ARG A 88 9.84 -10.18 1.54
N ILE A 89 8.63 -10.45 1.07
CA ILE A 89 7.68 -11.32 1.76
C ILE A 89 8.04 -12.80 1.53
N SER A 90 8.35 -13.52 2.60
CA SER A 90 8.55 -14.97 2.56
C SER A 90 7.23 -15.74 2.40
N GLU A 91 7.27 -17.01 1.99
CA GLU A 91 6.07 -17.85 1.88
C GLU A 91 5.33 -18.01 3.21
N ASP A 92 6.05 -18.13 4.33
CA ASP A 92 5.42 -18.23 5.66
C ASP A 92 4.70 -16.93 6.04
N GLN A 93 5.27 -15.77 5.69
CA GLN A 93 4.62 -14.47 5.92
C GLN A 93 3.40 -14.28 5.02
N GLN A 94 3.45 -14.72 3.75
CA GLN A 94 2.29 -14.73 2.85
C GLN A 94 1.12 -15.50 3.47
N ASN A 95 1.38 -16.76 3.84
CA ASN A 95 0.38 -17.62 4.46
C ASN A 95 -0.21 -16.97 5.73
N HIS A 96 0.63 -16.40 6.57
CA HIS A 96 0.19 -15.75 7.80
C HIS A 96 -0.71 -14.53 7.53
N MET A 97 -0.37 -13.70 6.54
CA MET A 97 -1.17 -12.52 6.16
C MET A 97 -2.51 -12.91 5.53
N GLU A 98 -2.55 -14.00 4.76
CA GLU A 98 -3.80 -14.54 4.22
C GLU A 98 -4.70 -15.12 5.32
N GLU A 99 -4.15 -15.95 6.20
CA GLU A 99 -4.88 -16.61 7.28
C GLU A 99 -5.52 -15.62 8.25
N ASN A 100 -4.86 -14.51 8.55
CA ASN A 100 -5.39 -13.49 9.46
C ASN A 100 -6.21 -12.40 8.74
N GLY A 101 -6.30 -12.43 7.40
CA GLY A 101 -7.11 -11.51 6.62
C GLY A 101 -6.45 -10.14 6.35
N MET A 102 -5.17 -9.99 6.67
CA MET A 102 -4.40 -8.78 6.36
C MET A 102 -4.23 -8.57 4.85
N ALA A 103 -3.99 -9.65 4.11
CA ALA A 103 -3.94 -9.65 2.66
C ALA A 103 -5.32 -9.96 2.06
N ALA A 104 -5.71 -9.19 1.04
CA ALA A 104 -6.87 -9.47 0.20
C ALA A 104 -6.49 -9.38 -1.28
N PHE A 105 -7.16 -10.19 -2.10
CA PHE A 105 -6.91 -10.27 -3.53
C PHE A 105 -8.11 -9.77 -4.32
N SER A 106 -7.84 -9.24 -5.51
CA SER A 106 -8.85 -8.76 -6.44
C SER A 106 -8.50 -9.23 -7.84
N ASP A 107 -9.52 -9.31 -8.69
CA ASP A 107 -9.42 -9.54 -10.13
C ASP A 107 -10.17 -8.46 -10.93
N ALA A 108 -10.50 -7.36 -10.26
CA ALA A 108 -11.13 -6.22 -10.90
C ALA A 108 -10.23 -5.69 -12.01
N THR A 109 -10.75 -5.71 -13.23
CA THR A 109 -9.97 -5.45 -14.45
C THR A 109 -10.72 -4.48 -15.35
N VAL A 110 -10.00 -3.50 -15.89
CA VAL A 110 -10.51 -2.54 -16.88
C VAL A 110 -9.54 -2.49 -18.06
N THR A 111 -10.09 -2.60 -19.27
CA THR A 111 -9.32 -2.43 -20.51
C THR A 111 -9.81 -1.18 -21.23
N ASP A 112 -8.91 -0.27 -21.53
CA ASP A 112 -9.15 0.91 -22.36
C ASP A 112 -7.93 1.21 -23.22
N ALA A 113 -8.14 1.73 -24.42
CA ALA A 113 -7.09 2.11 -25.38
C ALA A 113 -6.02 1.00 -25.66
N GLY A 114 -6.37 -0.26 -25.46
CA GLY A 114 -5.49 -1.44 -25.67
C GLY A 114 -4.62 -1.81 -24.45
N VAL A 115 -4.71 -1.04 -23.37
CA VAL A 115 -4.05 -1.32 -22.09
C VAL A 115 -5.06 -1.88 -21.09
N THR A 116 -4.66 -2.88 -20.33
CA THR A 116 -5.48 -3.51 -19.29
C THR A 116 -4.86 -3.24 -17.92
N VAL A 117 -5.62 -2.66 -17.00
CA VAL A 117 -5.23 -2.49 -15.59
C VAL A 117 -6.06 -3.44 -14.73
N THR A 118 -5.39 -4.20 -13.89
CA THR A 118 -5.97 -5.17 -12.96
C THR A 118 -5.56 -4.85 -11.53
N ALA A 119 -6.52 -4.63 -10.64
CA ALA A 119 -6.25 -4.58 -9.22
C ALA A 119 -5.92 -6.00 -8.74
N GLN A 120 -4.72 -6.22 -8.15
CA GLN A 120 -4.27 -7.55 -7.78
C GLN A 120 -4.46 -7.82 -6.29
N GLN A 121 -4.00 -6.92 -5.45
CA GLN A 121 -3.79 -7.22 -4.04
C GLN A 121 -3.81 -5.97 -3.16
N SER A 122 -4.28 -6.13 -1.92
CA SER A 122 -4.05 -5.20 -0.83
C SER A 122 -3.44 -5.91 0.38
N ILE A 123 -2.57 -5.20 1.13
CA ILE A 123 -2.08 -5.60 2.46
C ILE A 123 -2.41 -4.44 3.39
N THR A 124 -3.30 -4.67 4.36
CA THR A 124 -3.87 -3.62 5.19
C THR A 124 -3.69 -3.91 6.67
N ASP A 125 -3.12 -2.96 7.39
CA ASP A 125 -3.06 -2.95 8.85
C ASP A 125 -3.94 -1.83 9.46
N ASN A 126 -3.63 -1.40 10.67
CA ASN A 126 -4.41 -0.40 11.38
C ASN A 126 -4.40 0.98 10.73
N TYR A 127 -3.32 1.36 10.02
CA TYR A 127 -3.10 2.73 9.52
C TYR A 127 -2.67 2.80 8.08
N TYR A 128 -2.19 1.69 7.51
CA TYR A 128 -1.58 1.63 6.18
C TYR A 128 -2.23 0.57 5.31
N THR A 129 -2.26 0.84 4.02
CA THR A 129 -2.67 -0.13 3.01
C THR A 129 -1.71 -0.07 1.84
N TYR A 130 -1.06 -1.19 1.54
CA TYR A 130 -0.29 -1.39 0.32
C TYR A 130 -1.21 -1.99 -0.75
N LEU A 131 -1.05 -1.52 -1.97
CA LEU A 131 -1.85 -1.93 -3.13
C LEU A 131 -0.93 -2.26 -4.29
N SER A 132 -1.31 -3.26 -5.07
CA SER A 132 -0.65 -3.58 -6.34
C SER A 132 -1.66 -3.64 -7.47
N PHE A 133 -1.28 -3.03 -8.59
CA PHE A 133 -2.03 -3.03 -9.85
C PHE A 133 -1.12 -3.54 -10.96
N LYS A 134 -1.60 -4.52 -11.74
CA LYS A 134 -0.91 -5.02 -12.91
C LYS A 134 -1.37 -4.26 -14.15
N ILE A 135 -0.42 -3.90 -15.01
CA ILE A 135 -0.66 -3.22 -16.27
C ILE A 135 -0.16 -4.10 -17.41
N ASP A 136 -1.07 -4.56 -18.27
CA ASP A 136 -0.78 -5.37 -19.45
C ASP A 136 -1.05 -4.57 -20.73
N GLY A 137 -0.28 -4.83 -21.79
CA GLY A 137 -0.50 -4.23 -23.11
C GLY A 137 0.19 -2.90 -23.35
N TYR A 138 1.00 -2.41 -22.42
CA TYR A 138 1.86 -1.25 -22.61
C TYR A 138 3.31 -1.70 -22.78
N SER A 139 3.94 -1.26 -23.87
CA SER A 139 5.36 -1.55 -24.16
C SER A 139 6.18 -0.26 -24.10
N MET A 140 7.32 -0.34 -23.44
CA MET A 140 8.20 0.82 -23.24
C MET A 140 9.68 0.44 -23.43
N GLU A 141 10.53 1.42 -23.55
CA GLU A 141 11.98 1.24 -23.60
C GLU A 141 12.53 1.03 -22.18
N GLN A 142 13.60 0.25 -22.06
CA GLN A 142 14.28 0.05 -20.77
C GLN A 142 14.87 1.36 -20.24
N GLY A 143 14.82 1.56 -18.94
CA GLY A 143 15.35 2.77 -18.28
C GLY A 143 14.46 4.01 -18.40
N VAL A 144 13.31 3.91 -19.08
CA VAL A 144 12.33 5.00 -19.14
C VAL A 144 11.31 4.79 -18.03
N GLN A 145 11.04 5.82 -17.25
CA GLN A 145 10.07 5.75 -16.15
C GLN A 145 8.63 5.88 -16.68
N PRO A 146 7.76 4.88 -16.47
CA PRO A 146 6.33 5.03 -16.75
C PRO A 146 5.63 5.85 -15.66
N ASP A 147 4.52 6.53 -16.03
CA ASP A 147 3.65 7.16 -15.04
C ASP A 147 2.24 7.38 -15.62
N PHE A 148 1.26 7.58 -14.72
CA PHE A 148 -0.06 8.05 -15.06
C PHE A 148 -0.13 9.58 -14.90
N GLU A 149 -0.77 10.27 -15.85
CA GLU A 149 -0.92 11.74 -15.77
C GLU A 149 -1.74 12.17 -14.56
N THR A 150 -2.78 11.38 -14.22
CA THR A 150 -3.64 11.68 -13.09
C THR A 150 -4.12 10.40 -12.43
N ILE A 151 -4.09 10.40 -11.11
CA ILE A 151 -4.63 9.32 -10.30
C ILE A 151 -5.57 9.93 -9.26
N SER A 152 -6.77 9.36 -9.10
CA SER A 152 -7.67 9.72 -8.03
C SER A 152 -8.03 8.48 -7.21
N VAL A 153 -8.09 8.65 -5.90
CA VAL A 153 -8.29 7.56 -4.94
C VAL A 153 -9.34 7.97 -3.92
N THR A 154 -10.32 7.10 -3.68
CA THR A 154 -11.27 7.26 -2.58
C THR A 154 -11.52 5.94 -1.87
N VAL A 155 -11.83 6.00 -0.58
CA VAL A 155 -12.19 4.83 0.24
C VAL A 155 -13.58 5.08 0.83
N ASP A 156 -14.57 4.25 0.45
CA ASP A 156 -16.00 4.49 0.73
C ASP A 156 -16.45 5.92 0.35
N GLY A 157 -15.87 6.48 -0.73
CA GLY A 157 -16.14 7.82 -1.23
C GLY A 157 -15.50 8.96 -0.43
N GLN A 158 -14.60 8.65 0.51
CA GLN A 158 -13.79 9.61 1.27
C GLN A 158 -12.39 9.70 0.68
N ASP A 159 -11.78 10.88 0.71
CA ASP A 159 -10.43 11.18 0.24
C ASP A 159 -9.56 11.87 1.31
N ASP A 160 -10.03 11.90 2.57
CA ASP A 160 -9.33 12.48 3.72
C ASP A 160 -8.28 11.51 4.29
N PHE A 161 -7.29 11.19 3.46
CA PHE A 161 -6.10 10.40 3.80
C PHE A 161 -4.97 10.77 2.83
N SER A 162 -3.74 10.43 3.20
CA SER A 162 -2.59 10.62 2.31
C SER A 162 -2.27 9.33 1.56
N TRP A 163 -1.68 9.46 0.38
CA TRP A 163 -1.20 8.32 -0.39
C TRP A 163 -0.01 8.71 -1.27
N GLY A 164 0.76 7.71 -1.66
CA GLY A 164 1.81 7.79 -2.67
C GLY A 164 1.84 6.53 -3.49
N GLY A 165 2.38 6.61 -4.70
CA GLY A 165 2.53 5.43 -5.55
C GLY A 165 3.51 5.67 -6.68
N SER A 166 4.02 4.57 -7.23
CA SER A 166 4.94 4.56 -8.36
C SER A 166 4.89 3.21 -9.06
N PHE A 167 5.40 3.17 -10.28
CA PHE A 167 5.69 1.89 -10.91
C PHE A 167 6.86 1.20 -10.20
N TYR A 168 6.72 -0.10 -9.97
CA TYR A 168 7.79 -0.93 -9.44
C TYR A 168 8.93 -1.02 -10.44
N ASN A 169 10.13 -0.66 -10.01
CA ASN A 169 11.32 -0.52 -10.86
C ASN A 169 12.34 -1.66 -10.70
N GLY A 170 11.94 -2.75 -10.03
CA GLY A 170 12.84 -3.89 -9.77
C GLY A 170 13.90 -3.66 -8.70
N MET A 171 13.83 -2.54 -7.97
CA MET A 171 14.83 -2.17 -6.96
C MET A 171 14.29 -2.30 -5.55
N ILE A 172 15.18 -2.64 -4.62
CA ILE A 172 14.94 -2.63 -3.17
C ILE A 172 16.10 -1.92 -2.47
N SER A 173 15.91 -1.50 -1.21
CA SER A 173 17.01 -0.96 -0.40
C SER A 173 17.80 -2.09 0.26
N ASP A 174 19.13 -2.06 0.24
CA ASP A 174 19.95 -2.97 1.04
C ASP A 174 19.93 -2.58 2.54
N GLU A 175 20.76 -3.23 3.36
CA GLU A 175 20.89 -2.94 4.80
C GLU A 175 21.46 -1.54 5.10
N ASN A 176 22.12 -0.92 4.14
CA ASN A 176 22.69 0.43 4.23
C ASN A 176 21.72 1.50 3.64
N GLY A 177 20.56 1.10 3.13
CA GLY A 177 19.60 1.98 2.46
C GLY A 177 19.98 2.30 1.00
N MET A 178 20.92 1.55 0.42
CA MET A 178 21.32 1.72 -0.99
C MET A 178 20.40 0.90 -1.89
N ALA A 179 20.01 1.48 -3.04
CA ALA A 179 19.22 0.78 -4.04
C ALA A 179 20.00 -0.37 -4.69
N VAL A 180 19.43 -1.56 -4.67
CA VAL A 180 19.98 -2.78 -5.30
C VAL A 180 18.87 -3.52 -6.04
N PRO A 181 19.19 -4.27 -7.13
CA PRO A 181 18.20 -5.08 -7.82
C PRO A 181 17.59 -6.14 -6.90
N ALA A 182 16.27 -6.27 -6.89
CA ALA A 182 15.52 -7.21 -6.04
C ALA A 182 15.83 -8.68 -6.37
N ASP A 183 16.16 -8.97 -7.62
CA ASP A 183 16.51 -10.31 -8.10
C ASP A 183 17.98 -10.72 -7.79
N GLY A 184 18.76 -9.81 -7.18
CA GLY A 184 20.18 -10.03 -6.84
C GLY A 184 21.13 -9.95 -8.04
N SER A 185 20.70 -9.45 -9.18
CA SER A 185 21.55 -9.17 -10.33
C SER A 185 22.56 -8.03 -10.03
N GLU A 186 23.52 -7.83 -10.93
CA GLU A 186 24.43 -6.67 -10.82
C GLU A 186 23.68 -5.39 -11.20
N LEU A 187 23.97 -4.31 -10.47
CA LEU A 187 23.42 -2.99 -10.74
C LEU A 187 23.90 -2.47 -12.09
N GLU A 188 23.00 -2.21 -13.02
CA GLU A 188 23.28 -1.60 -14.30
C GLU A 188 23.27 -0.08 -14.19
N THR A 189 24.26 0.60 -14.81
CA THR A 189 24.35 2.04 -14.80
C THR A 189 24.67 2.60 -16.17
N GLU A 190 24.14 3.79 -16.46
CA GLU A 190 24.51 4.60 -17.62
C GLU A 190 25.96 5.11 -17.54
N ALA A 191 26.47 5.67 -18.62
CA ALA A 191 27.82 6.22 -18.69
C ALA A 191 28.07 7.40 -17.74
N ASP A 192 27.01 8.08 -17.29
CA ASP A 192 27.05 9.17 -16.31
C ASP A 192 26.91 8.69 -14.86
N GLY A 193 26.73 7.37 -14.65
CA GLY A 193 26.58 6.74 -13.34
C GLY A 193 25.14 6.67 -12.81
N SER A 194 24.14 7.13 -13.58
CA SER A 194 22.74 6.94 -13.23
C SER A 194 22.34 5.47 -13.33
N ILE A 195 21.46 5.03 -12.41
CA ILE A 195 20.97 3.65 -12.38
C ILE A 195 19.99 3.43 -13.53
N ILE A 196 20.13 2.30 -14.23
CA ILE A 196 19.16 1.83 -15.21
C ILE A 196 18.10 1.00 -14.47
N GLU A 197 16.92 1.60 -14.31
CA GLU A 197 15.78 0.93 -13.67
C GLU A 197 15.05 0.02 -14.66
N ASN A 198 14.53 -1.11 -14.15
CA ASN A 198 13.76 -2.04 -14.97
C ASN A 198 12.32 -2.13 -14.45
N TYR A 199 11.40 -1.52 -15.18
CA TYR A 199 9.96 -1.50 -14.84
C TYR A 199 9.20 -2.69 -15.42
N VAL A 200 9.79 -3.45 -16.35
CA VAL A 200 9.11 -4.53 -17.06
C VAL A 200 9.30 -5.85 -16.33
N MET A 201 8.20 -6.46 -15.92
CA MET A 201 8.19 -7.78 -15.28
C MET A 201 8.51 -8.88 -16.29
N ASP A 202 8.86 -10.09 -15.82
CA ASP A 202 9.23 -11.25 -16.68
C ASP A 202 8.16 -11.65 -17.70
N ASP A 203 6.88 -11.37 -17.40
CA ASP A 203 5.76 -11.65 -18.29
C ASP A 203 5.44 -10.51 -19.27
N GLY A 204 6.24 -9.45 -19.24
CA GLY A 204 6.10 -8.26 -20.08
C GLY A 204 5.07 -7.24 -19.56
N SER A 205 4.50 -7.45 -18.40
CA SER A 205 3.62 -6.48 -17.74
C SER A 205 4.42 -5.46 -16.93
N LEU A 206 3.74 -4.42 -16.44
CA LEU A 206 4.24 -3.51 -15.41
C LEU A 206 3.42 -3.70 -14.13
N GLU A 207 3.97 -3.31 -12.99
CA GLU A 207 3.21 -3.22 -11.74
C GLU A 207 3.27 -1.79 -11.19
N TYR A 208 2.11 -1.24 -10.80
CA TYR A 208 1.99 0.03 -10.09
C TYR A 208 1.66 -0.23 -8.63
N HIS A 209 2.46 0.29 -7.72
CA HIS A 209 2.25 0.12 -6.29
C HIS A 209 1.78 1.43 -5.66
N MET A 210 0.91 1.32 -4.66
CA MET A 210 0.45 2.46 -3.88
C MET A 210 0.50 2.13 -2.39
N VAL A 211 0.75 3.15 -1.58
CA VAL A 211 0.59 3.07 -0.12
C VAL A 211 -0.35 4.18 0.31
N LEU A 212 -1.43 3.81 0.98
CA LEU A 212 -2.38 4.73 1.60
C LEU A 212 -2.08 4.82 3.10
N VAL A 213 -2.26 5.99 3.69
CA VAL A 213 -2.04 6.21 5.13
C VAL A 213 -3.11 7.11 5.75
N LYS A 214 -3.66 6.67 6.90
CA LYS A 214 -4.57 7.41 7.76
C LYS A 214 -4.18 7.16 9.22
N SER A 215 -3.25 7.95 9.75
CA SER A 215 -2.63 7.69 11.06
C SER A 215 -3.40 8.22 12.25
N ASP A 216 -4.42 9.04 12.03
CA ASP A 216 -5.31 9.61 13.04
C ASP A 216 -6.55 8.74 13.30
N GLU A 217 -6.86 7.76 12.44
CA GLU A 217 -8.01 6.87 12.59
C GLU A 217 -7.61 5.40 12.45
N LYS A 218 -7.57 4.69 13.59
CA LYS A 218 -7.24 3.25 13.62
C LYS A 218 -8.27 2.41 12.88
N GLY A 219 -7.82 1.55 11.97
CA GLY A 219 -8.66 0.63 11.21
C GLY A 219 -9.45 1.29 10.08
N PHE A 220 -9.11 2.54 9.71
CA PHE A 220 -9.84 3.28 8.68
C PHE A 220 -10.02 2.50 7.38
N PHE A 221 -9.01 1.79 6.92
CA PHE A 221 -9.05 1.09 5.64
C PHE A 221 -9.69 -0.30 5.68
N MET A 222 -9.78 -0.92 6.87
CA MET A 222 -10.14 -2.34 7.01
C MET A 222 -11.52 -2.67 6.46
N GLY A 223 -11.58 -3.57 5.47
CA GLY A 223 -12.80 -4.08 4.85
C GLY A 223 -13.60 -3.06 4.06
N LYS A 224 -13.06 -1.87 3.82
CA LYS A 224 -13.71 -0.82 3.04
C LYS A 224 -13.52 -1.01 1.54
N ASN A 225 -14.36 -0.31 0.75
CA ASN A 225 -14.26 -0.31 -0.69
C ASN A 225 -13.32 0.82 -1.14
N LEU A 226 -12.28 0.45 -1.86
CA LEU A 226 -11.38 1.35 -2.56
C LEU A 226 -11.91 1.58 -3.97
N HIS A 227 -11.91 2.84 -4.41
CA HIS A 227 -12.07 3.24 -5.80
C HIS A 227 -10.81 3.97 -6.26
N VAL A 228 -10.21 3.51 -7.36
CA VAL A 228 -9.04 4.16 -7.99
C VAL A 228 -9.34 4.41 -9.45
N GLU A 229 -9.11 5.62 -9.91
CA GLU A 229 -9.16 6.00 -11.33
C GLU A 229 -7.78 6.46 -11.80
N PHE A 230 -7.22 5.76 -12.79
CA PHE A 230 -6.00 6.13 -13.49
C PHE A 230 -6.36 6.77 -14.82
N LYS A 231 -5.68 7.86 -15.20
CA LYS A 231 -5.86 8.53 -16.50
C LYS A 231 -4.54 8.72 -17.19
N ASN A 232 -4.58 8.48 -18.48
CA ASN A 232 -3.49 8.63 -19.42
C ASN A 232 -2.20 7.98 -18.92
N LEU A 233 -1.66 7.07 -19.69
CA LEU A 233 -0.41 6.40 -19.38
C LEU A 233 0.67 6.95 -20.31
N GLY A 234 1.84 7.23 -19.76
CA GLY A 234 2.95 7.79 -20.50
C GLY A 234 4.26 7.57 -19.77
N THR A 235 5.20 8.45 -20.06
CA THR A 235 6.56 8.38 -19.51
C THR A 235 6.99 9.71 -18.92
N VAL A 236 7.91 9.65 -17.95
CA VAL A 236 8.51 10.82 -17.30
C VAL A 236 9.99 10.86 -17.60
N ALA A 237 10.48 12.00 -18.08
CA ALA A 237 11.89 12.27 -18.25
C ALA A 237 12.22 13.67 -17.71
N LYS A 238 13.17 13.77 -16.76
CA LYS A 238 13.58 15.05 -16.15
C LYS A 238 12.41 15.87 -15.60
N ALA A 239 11.44 15.20 -14.97
CA ALA A 239 10.20 15.75 -14.45
C ALA A 239 9.16 16.24 -15.49
N ASP A 240 9.39 16.02 -16.76
CA ASP A 240 8.43 16.30 -17.82
C ASP A 240 7.66 15.02 -18.18
N TYR A 241 6.33 15.04 -18.00
CA TYR A 241 5.45 13.95 -18.41
C TYR A 241 5.13 14.03 -19.90
N THR A 242 5.21 12.88 -20.58
CA THR A 242 4.85 12.74 -22.00
C THR A 242 3.76 11.68 -22.14
N PRO A 243 2.53 12.03 -22.58
CA PRO A 243 1.46 11.05 -22.75
C PRO A 243 1.71 10.15 -23.96
N ASP A 244 1.50 8.84 -23.80
CA ASP A 244 1.57 7.85 -24.88
C ASP A 244 0.19 7.25 -25.16
N ILE A 245 -0.61 7.00 -24.12
CA ILE A 245 -1.93 6.36 -24.18
C ILE A 245 -2.98 7.28 -23.55
N ASP A 246 -3.96 7.73 -24.33
CA ASP A 246 -5.14 8.44 -23.83
C ASP A 246 -6.20 7.41 -23.41
N GLY A 247 -6.29 7.14 -22.11
CA GLY A 247 -7.18 6.12 -21.56
C GLY A 247 -7.63 6.46 -20.14
N THR A 248 -8.65 5.72 -19.68
CA THR A 248 -9.17 5.84 -18.31
C THR A 248 -9.47 4.44 -17.75
N TRP A 249 -8.87 4.12 -16.61
CA TRP A 249 -9.05 2.83 -15.93
C TRP A 249 -9.57 3.10 -14.51
N ALA A 250 -10.86 2.88 -14.30
CA ALA A 250 -11.51 3.04 -13.00
C ALA A 250 -11.81 1.65 -12.42
N LEU A 251 -11.27 1.35 -11.24
CA LEU A 251 -11.37 0.07 -10.59
C LEU A 251 -11.93 0.22 -9.17
N ASP A 252 -12.72 -0.77 -8.77
CA ASP A 252 -13.23 -0.91 -7.42
C ASP A 252 -12.72 -2.23 -6.83
N MET A 253 -12.22 -2.21 -5.58
CA MET A 253 -11.87 -3.40 -4.85
C MET A 253 -12.20 -3.27 -3.36
N THR A 254 -12.43 -4.40 -2.70
CA THR A 254 -12.57 -4.43 -1.24
C THR A 254 -11.21 -4.68 -0.60
N LEU A 255 -10.80 -3.78 0.28
CA LEU A 255 -9.55 -3.91 1.03
C LEU A 255 -9.65 -5.04 2.05
N GLY A 256 -8.53 -5.71 2.29
CA GLY A 256 -8.36 -6.59 3.44
C GLY A 256 -8.26 -5.80 4.75
N GLY A 257 -7.72 -6.43 5.75
CA GLY A 257 -7.32 -5.76 6.97
C GLY A 257 -7.53 -6.60 8.21
N ALA A 258 -6.52 -6.56 9.08
CA ALA A 258 -6.56 -7.19 10.38
C ALA A 258 -5.78 -6.34 11.40
N ASP A 259 -6.30 -6.28 12.63
CA ASP A 259 -5.54 -5.73 13.76
C ASP A 259 -4.57 -6.80 14.27
N VAL A 260 -3.42 -6.89 13.62
CA VAL A 260 -2.32 -7.79 13.98
C VAL A 260 -1.16 -7.05 14.63
N SER A 261 -1.35 -5.76 14.93
CA SER A 261 -0.33 -4.93 15.54
C SER A 261 -0.14 -5.25 17.02
N ARG A 262 1.09 -5.06 17.48
CA ARG A 262 1.46 -5.12 18.89
C ARG A 262 1.64 -3.72 19.43
N PHE A 263 0.83 -3.40 20.43
CA PHE A 263 0.96 -2.14 21.16
C PHE A 263 1.70 -2.34 22.47
N THR A 264 2.74 -1.54 22.68
CA THR A 264 3.49 -1.47 23.93
C THR A 264 3.38 -0.08 24.52
N GLU A 265 2.77 0.05 25.69
CA GLU A 265 2.82 1.27 26.49
C GLU A 265 4.17 1.38 27.19
N THR A 266 4.77 2.57 27.16
CA THR A 266 6.07 2.85 27.77
C THR A 266 6.13 4.30 28.32
N LYS A 267 7.20 4.65 28.99
CA LYS A 267 7.55 6.04 29.37
C LYS A 267 9.05 6.21 29.31
N GLN A 268 9.59 6.20 28.11
CA GLN A 268 11.03 6.29 27.92
C GLN A 268 11.42 7.61 27.27
N LYS A 269 12.25 8.38 27.96
CA LYS A 269 12.83 9.61 27.43
C LYS A 269 13.90 9.28 26.38
N LEU A 270 13.89 10.04 25.30
CA LEU A 270 14.92 10.00 24.27
C LEU A 270 15.98 11.07 24.53
N GLY A 271 16.74 10.90 25.61
CA GLY A 271 17.84 11.77 26.00
C GLY A 271 17.42 13.24 26.13
N ASP A 272 18.17 14.11 25.47
CA ASP A 272 17.99 15.57 25.53
C ASP A 272 17.05 16.11 24.42
N SER A 273 16.46 15.22 23.60
CA SER A 273 15.52 15.64 22.54
C SER A 273 14.22 16.27 23.03
N GLY A 274 13.93 16.19 24.33
CA GLY A 274 12.67 16.61 24.90
C GLY A 274 11.53 15.59 24.74
N ALA A 275 11.67 14.62 23.86
CA ALA A 275 10.65 13.63 23.58
C ALA A 275 10.64 12.48 24.60
N THR A 276 9.44 12.08 25.02
CA THR A 276 9.20 10.87 25.80
C THR A 276 8.29 9.95 25.00
N VAL A 277 8.78 8.77 24.60
CA VAL A 277 7.96 7.75 23.96
C VAL A 277 6.94 7.23 24.97
N THR A 278 5.65 7.31 24.63
CA THR A 278 4.53 6.86 25.46
C THR A 278 3.91 5.56 24.95
N GLY A 279 4.06 5.27 23.66
CA GLY A 279 3.55 4.04 23.05
C GLY A 279 4.27 3.72 21.77
N VAL A 280 4.37 2.41 21.47
CA VAL A 280 4.86 1.88 20.20
C VAL A 280 3.86 0.86 19.71
N GLU A 281 3.33 1.06 18.50
CA GLU A 281 2.48 0.12 17.79
C GLU A 281 3.25 -0.39 16.57
N LEU A 282 3.53 -1.70 16.55
CA LEU A 282 4.23 -2.39 15.48
C LEU A 282 3.27 -3.33 14.77
N SER A 283 3.17 -3.21 13.47
CA SER A 283 2.56 -4.21 12.59
C SER A 283 3.62 -4.91 11.74
N PRO A 284 3.28 -5.95 10.98
CA PRO A 284 4.22 -6.54 10.03
C PRO A 284 4.73 -5.56 8.97
N VAL A 285 3.99 -4.49 8.64
CA VAL A 285 4.27 -3.60 7.51
C VAL A 285 4.39 -2.13 7.90
N SER A 286 4.24 -1.78 9.18
CA SER A 286 4.33 -0.38 9.63
C SER A 286 4.69 -0.23 11.09
N ILE A 287 5.04 0.99 11.47
CA ILE A 287 5.22 1.42 12.86
C ILE A 287 4.45 2.71 13.10
N ARG A 288 3.88 2.85 14.29
CA ARG A 288 3.40 4.11 14.84
C ARG A 288 3.92 4.29 16.25
N VAL A 289 4.54 5.43 16.50
CA VAL A 289 5.09 5.81 17.82
C VAL A 289 4.31 6.99 18.34
N SER A 290 3.92 6.95 19.60
CA SER A 290 3.28 8.03 20.32
C SER A 290 4.25 8.65 21.32
N TYR A 291 4.19 9.97 21.45
CA TYR A 291 5.10 10.72 22.30
C TYR A 291 4.32 11.73 23.18
N ASP A 292 4.92 12.04 24.31
CA ASP A 292 4.77 13.31 25.02
C ASP A 292 5.96 14.18 24.58
N PHE A 293 5.68 15.20 23.74
CA PHE A 293 6.71 16.02 23.10
C PHE A 293 6.28 17.49 23.11
N PRO A 294 6.85 18.31 24.01
CA PRO A 294 6.55 19.76 24.07
C PRO A 294 6.84 20.42 22.71
N ARG A 295 5.97 21.37 22.34
CA ARG A 295 6.16 22.13 21.09
C ARG A 295 7.40 23.01 21.21
N ILE A 296 8.40 22.74 20.39
CA ILE A 296 9.64 23.51 20.32
C ILE A 296 9.59 24.35 19.05
N GLU A 297 9.36 25.65 19.22
CA GLU A 297 9.32 26.59 18.11
C GLU A 297 10.73 26.92 17.63
N LYS A 298 10.95 26.80 16.33
CA LYS A 298 12.17 27.22 15.64
C LYS A 298 11.85 28.31 14.63
N ASN A 299 12.81 29.22 14.48
CA ASN A 299 12.75 30.28 13.50
C ASN A 299 13.97 30.17 12.59
N GLU A 300 13.74 30.10 11.30
CA GLU A 300 14.78 30.01 10.26
C GLU A 300 14.63 31.17 9.29
N GLU A 301 15.74 31.87 9.03
CA GLU A 301 15.79 32.93 8.02
C GLU A 301 16.07 32.30 6.65
N TYR A 302 15.27 32.62 5.65
CA TYR A 302 15.49 32.22 4.26
C TYR A 302 15.28 33.42 3.31
N GLU A 303 15.88 33.38 2.13
CA GLU A 303 15.63 34.33 1.07
C GLU A 303 14.51 33.82 0.15
N ASP A 304 13.49 34.66 -0.07
CA ASP A 304 12.42 34.34 -1.01
C ASP A 304 12.87 34.54 -2.47
N GLU A 305 11.97 34.27 -3.41
CA GLU A 305 12.24 34.38 -4.87
C GLU A 305 12.65 35.80 -5.30
N ASN A 306 12.38 36.81 -4.48
CA ASN A 306 12.73 38.22 -4.76
C ASN A 306 14.06 38.63 -4.10
N GLY A 307 14.69 37.71 -3.32
CA GLY A 307 15.91 37.98 -2.56
C GLY A 307 15.62 38.76 -1.26
N GLU A 308 14.38 38.76 -0.76
CA GLU A 308 14.00 39.33 0.52
C GLU A 308 14.12 38.29 1.64
N THR A 309 14.77 38.68 2.75
CA THR A 309 14.89 37.79 3.93
C THR A 309 13.53 37.65 4.61
N GLN A 310 13.06 36.42 4.70
CA GLN A 310 11.84 36.01 5.40
C GLN A 310 12.21 35.14 6.61
N ILE A 311 11.29 35.03 7.57
CA ILE A 311 11.44 34.13 8.72
C ILE A 311 10.35 33.06 8.61
N ALA A 312 10.76 31.78 8.44
CA ALA A 312 9.89 30.65 8.62
C ALA A 312 9.86 30.25 10.08
N THR A 313 8.67 30.10 10.64
CA THR A 313 8.46 29.54 11.98
C THR A 313 7.90 28.13 11.83
N TYR A 314 8.56 27.16 12.44
CA TYR A 314 8.13 25.76 12.44
C TYR A 314 8.33 25.12 13.82
N TYR A 315 7.72 23.97 14.04
CA TYR A 315 7.95 23.16 15.23
C TYR A 315 8.92 22.03 14.92
N GLU A 316 9.81 21.71 15.87
CA GLU A 316 10.66 20.52 15.75
C GLU A 316 9.82 19.26 15.73
N ASP A 317 10.29 18.26 14.96
CA ASP A 317 9.74 16.92 14.98
C ASP A 317 10.39 16.08 16.09
N ALA A 318 9.60 15.17 16.68
CA ALA A 318 10.15 14.19 17.60
C ALA A 318 11.06 13.21 16.82
N PRO A 319 12.12 12.65 17.48
CA PRO A 319 12.98 11.66 16.86
C PRO A 319 12.18 10.48 16.27
N MET A 320 12.37 10.20 15.00
CA MET A 320 11.73 9.07 14.33
C MET A 320 12.43 7.75 14.64
N ALA A 321 11.67 6.66 14.60
CA ALA A 321 12.23 5.32 14.68
C ALA A 321 13.16 5.07 13.48
N SER A 322 14.38 4.57 13.74
CA SER A 322 15.39 4.31 12.72
C SER A 322 15.50 2.83 12.35
N GLY A 323 14.99 1.96 13.22
CA GLY A 323 15.06 0.52 13.01
C GLY A 323 14.50 -0.28 14.19
N VAL A 324 14.64 -1.58 14.11
CA VAL A 324 14.24 -2.53 15.15
C VAL A 324 15.38 -3.47 15.51
N LYS A 325 15.38 -3.94 16.76
CA LYS A 325 16.26 -4.99 17.24
C LYS A 325 15.43 -6.20 17.63
N TYR A 326 15.78 -7.36 17.10
CA TYR A 326 15.13 -8.62 17.37
C TYR A 326 15.61 -9.24 18.68
N LYS A 327 14.86 -10.22 19.21
CA LYS A 327 15.16 -10.98 20.43
C LYS A 327 16.45 -11.80 20.33
N ASP A 328 16.86 -12.18 19.13
CA ASP A 328 18.13 -12.87 18.86
C ASP A 328 19.33 -11.91 18.78
N GLY A 329 19.11 -10.61 18.88
CA GLY A 329 20.12 -9.57 18.83
C GLY A 329 20.36 -8.99 17.43
N THR A 330 19.74 -9.54 16.38
CA THR A 330 19.79 -8.97 15.02
C THR A 330 19.13 -7.60 14.99
N THR A 331 19.68 -6.68 14.23
CA THR A 331 19.09 -5.34 13.98
C THR A 331 18.73 -5.18 12.52
N ILE A 332 17.59 -4.55 12.26
CA ILE A 332 17.21 -4.08 10.94
C ILE A 332 17.07 -2.57 11.01
N MET A 333 17.83 -1.88 10.20
CA MET A 333 17.84 -0.43 10.08
C MET A 333 17.20 0.00 8.77
N ASN A 334 16.87 1.29 8.65
CA ASN A 334 16.35 1.88 7.42
C ASN A 334 15.08 1.19 6.92
N LEU A 335 14.10 1.01 7.83
CA LEU A 335 12.84 0.34 7.53
C LEU A 335 11.85 1.21 6.72
N TYR A 336 12.19 2.47 6.47
CA TYR A 336 11.32 3.41 5.79
C TYR A 336 11.15 3.02 4.31
N GLY A 337 9.93 2.65 3.92
CA GLY A 337 9.61 2.14 2.58
C GLY A 337 8.43 2.84 1.90
N GLY A 338 7.85 3.86 2.53
CA GLY A 338 6.66 4.50 1.97
C GLY A 338 6.28 5.79 2.69
N PRO A 339 5.08 6.32 2.45
CA PRO A 339 4.65 7.56 3.08
C PRO A 339 4.71 7.45 4.59
N GLY A 340 5.30 8.47 5.21
CA GLY A 340 5.30 8.67 6.64
C GLY A 340 4.34 9.79 7.02
N THR A 341 3.98 9.84 8.28
CA THR A 341 3.18 10.92 8.85
C THR A 341 3.62 11.18 10.26
N ALA A 342 3.65 12.46 10.63
CA ALA A 342 4.01 12.89 11.96
C ALA A 342 3.25 14.18 12.29
N GLY A 343 3.00 14.41 13.56
CA GLY A 343 2.37 15.64 14.00
C GLY A 343 1.78 15.56 15.40
N TYR A 344 1.33 16.72 15.88
CA TYR A 344 0.59 16.83 17.12
C TYR A 344 -0.86 16.42 16.93
N ILE A 345 -1.42 15.70 17.90
CA ILE A 345 -2.80 15.19 17.84
C ILE A 345 -3.80 16.36 17.87
N SER A 346 -3.47 17.46 18.56
CA SER A 346 -4.28 18.68 18.59
C SER A 346 -3.43 19.91 18.85
N GLU A 347 -3.99 21.11 18.62
CA GLU A 347 -3.31 22.39 18.82
C GLU A 347 -2.93 22.65 20.29
N ASP A 348 -3.69 22.10 21.22
CA ASP A 348 -3.55 22.35 22.66
C ASP A 348 -2.86 21.19 23.41
N SER A 349 -2.29 20.20 22.72
CA SER A 349 -1.69 19.01 23.32
C SER A 349 -0.21 18.89 22.97
N ASP A 350 0.58 18.36 23.92
CA ASP A 350 1.95 17.89 23.69
C ASP A 350 1.99 16.43 23.20
N GLU A 351 0.80 15.81 22.96
CA GLU A 351 0.72 14.50 22.37
C GLU A 351 1.09 14.57 20.90
N TYR A 352 2.16 13.89 20.56
CA TYR A 352 2.73 13.82 19.22
C TYR A 352 2.76 12.37 18.74
N PHE A 353 2.67 12.15 17.46
CA PHE A 353 2.89 10.82 16.87
C PHE A 353 3.80 10.92 15.64
N SER A 354 4.49 9.83 15.36
CA SER A 354 5.10 9.57 14.06
C SER A 354 4.85 8.16 13.64
N GLY A 355 4.74 7.92 12.33
CA GLY A 355 4.56 6.59 11.79
C GLY A 355 4.97 6.53 10.34
N PHE A 356 5.36 5.35 9.87
CA PHE A 356 5.71 5.12 8.48
C PHE A 356 5.47 3.66 8.07
N ALA A 357 5.28 3.50 6.78
CA ALA A 357 5.22 2.21 6.11
C ALA A 357 6.62 1.61 5.94
N PHE A 358 6.75 0.29 6.07
CA PHE A 358 8.04 -0.40 5.96
C PHE A 358 8.40 -0.73 4.51
N ASP A 359 9.69 -0.83 4.23
CA ASP A 359 10.24 -1.35 2.97
C ASP A 359 10.31 -2.89 2.96
N ARG A 360 9.88 -3.54 4.02
CA ARG A 360 9.89 -5.00 4.18
C ARG A 360 8.91 -5.46 5.24
N VAL A 361 8.52 -6.73 5.16
CA VAL A 361 7.70 -7.35 6.21
C VAL A 361 8.58 -7.79 7.35
N ILE A 362 8.20 -7.41 8.58
CA ILE A 362 8.84 -7.85 9.82
C ILE A 362 7.92 -8.80 10.59
N ASP A 363 8.48 -9.53 11.55
CA ASP A 363 7.73 -10.28 12.57
C ASP A 363 7.72 -9.46 13.89
N PRO A 364 6.60 -8.76 14.21
CA PRO A 364 6.51 -7.95 15.43
C PRO A 364 6.72 -8.77 16.71
N ASP A 365 6.44 -10.07 16.66
CA ASP A 365 6.59 -10.99 17.80
C ASP A 365 8.05 -11.26 18.15
N GLN A 366 8.96 -11.08 17.20
CA GLN A 366 10.38 -11.26 17.41
C GLN A 366 11.11 -9.95 17.74
N VAL A 367 10.47 -8.80 17.65
CA VAL A 367 11.07 -7.51 18.00
C VAL A 367 11.24 -7.41 19.52
N ALA A 368 12.44 -7.04 19.96
CA ALA A 368 12.77 -6.76 21.36
C ALA A 368 12.71 -5.26 21.67
N SER A 369 13.15 -4.41 20.74
CA SER A 369 13.17 -2.97 20.90
C SER A 369 13.09 -2.23 19.57
N VAL A 370 12.59 -0.99 19.63
CA VAL A 370 12.66 -0.01 18.55
C VAL A 370 13.85 0.91 18.81
N LEU A 371 14.59 1.24 17.76
CA LEU A 371 15.80 2.03 17.80
C LEU A 371 15.54 3.44 17.31
N PHE A 372 16.03 4.44 18.06
CA PHE A 372 15.94 5.87 17.71
C PHE A 372 17.36 6.44 17.69
N CYS A 373 17.73 7.10 16.60
CA CYS A 373 19.07 7.68 16.48
C CYS A 373 19.29 8.79 17.54
N LYS A 374 20.44 8.77 18.23
CA LYS A 374 20.83 9.79 19.20
C LYS A 374 21.52 10.99 18.58
N THR A 375 22.19 10.75 17.46
CA THR A 375 23.11 11.72 16.87
C THR A 375 22.76 11.91 15.40
N THR A 376 22.34 13.12 15.08
CA THR A 376 22.21 13.62 13.72
C THR A 376 23.03 14.89 13.58
N ASN A 377 23.48 15.23 12.38
CA ASN A 377 24.04 16.54 12.10
C ASN A 377 22.91 17.59 11.96
N ASP A 378 23.28 18.86 11.74
CA ASP A 378 22.32 19.97 11.57
C ASP A 378 21.37 19.80 10.37
N ASN A 379 21.69 18.85 9.44
CA ASN A 379 20.84 18.51 8.30
C ASN A 379 19.97 17.26 8.56
N GLY A 380 20.03 16.69 9.75
CA GLY A 380 19.34 15.45 10.09
C GLY A 380 20.05 14.15 9.68
N ASP A 381 21.24 14.24 9.06
CA ASP A 381 22.02 13.06 8.69
C ASP A 381 22.66 12.39 9.90
N VAL A 382 22.76 11.08 9.87
CA VAL A 382 23.39 10.29 10.93
C VAL A 382 24.91 10.54 10.93
N THR A 383 25.49 10.73 12.12
CA THR A 383 26.94 10.89 12.27
C THR A 383 27.71 9.57 12.02
N GLU A 384 29.06 9.65 11.87
CA GLU A 384 29.91 8.51 11.47
C GLU A 384 29.76 7.24 12.34
N GLU A 385 29.40 7.37 13.62
CA GLU A 385 29.12 6.25 14.52
C GLU A 385 27.79 6.47 15.21
N PRO A 386 26.65 6.07 14.58
CA PRO A 386 25.33 6.34 15.14
C PRO A 386 25.13 5.56 16.44
N GLU A 387 24.75 6.27 17.48
CA GLU A 387 24.26 5.67 18.71
C GLU A 387 22.72 5.70 18.73
N TYR A 388 22.11 4.73 19.39
CA TYR A 388 20.67 4.60 19.45
C TYR A 388 20.12 4.55 20.87
N TYR A 389 18.96 5.15 21.09
CA TYR A 389 18.09 4.81 22.21
C TYR A 389 17.33 3.54 21.85
N GLU A 390 17.31 2.60 22.78
CA GLU A 390 16.50 1.37 22.62
C GLU A 390 15.22 1.51 23.46
N VAL A 391 14.07 1.53 22.80
CA VAL A 391 12.77 1.51 23.47
C VAL A 391 12.25 0.06 23.40
N ALA A 392 12.23 -0.61 24.54
CA ALA A 392 11.81 -2.01 24.63
C ALA A 392 10.33 -2.17 24.30
N VAL A 393 10.00 -3.16 23.47
CA VAL A 393 8.63 -3.59 23.15
C VAL A 393 8.39 -4.98 23.74
N LYS A 394 7.12 -5.27 24.10
CA LYS A 394 6.76 -6.51 24.84
C LYS A 394 5.77 -7.33 24.06
#